data_9efdce836b24f747e1558260f77ae557
#
_entry.id   9efdce836b24f747e1558260f77ae557
#
_cell.length_a   1.000
_cell.length_b   1.000
_cell.length_c   1.000
_cell.angle_alpha   90.00
_cell.angle_beta   90.00
_cell.angle_gamma   90.00
#
_symmetry.space_group_name_H-M   'P 1'
#
loop_
_entity.id
_entity.type
_entity.pdbx_description
1 polymer ?
#
loop_
_entity_poly.entity_id
_entity_poly.type
_entity_poly.pdbx_seq_one_letter_code
_entity_poly.pdbx_strand_id
1 'polypeptide(L)'
;FSDIYVSRMRIDMIYDKIIIGAGLYGLYAALYSGKKGQKVLVIEKEQRPFLRATFINQARVHMGYHYPRSIYTAMKSAHYFNRFNEDFGFCVNSEFDQIYATSADFSWTPANEFKLFCQNVGIPCEELAVGKYFNDNVCDGAFMTKEYTYDASILREYFMNELEKYKNVTLKFSENITQIDRAGDVYVIKTDKGEYSSGYIFNATYASVNQIHSMAGFDSFNIKYELCEIILCEPSEKLKGTGFTVMDGPFFSIMPFGKTGLHSLTTVTRTPHDTCYEKLPVFSCQDGVECSQMRLGNCDTCKRKPETSWKYMQSMAHKYMRAEYAFKYHSSRFSMKPILKTSEVDDSRPTLIK
;
A
#
# COMPACT_ATOMS: atom_id res chain seq x y z
N PHE A 1 29.26 37.40 -37.46
CA PHE A 1 27.97 36.79 -37.82
C PHE A 1 28.17 35.29 -37.92
N SER A 2 27.89 34.59 -36.87
CA SER A 2 27.82 33.13 -36.81
C SER A 2 26.41 32.77 -36.37
N ASP A 3 25.59 32.36 -37.35
CA ASP A 3 24.28 31.82 -37.13
C ASP A 3 24.42 30.46 -36.42
N ILE A 4 24.13 30.47 -35.12
CA ILE A 4 23.96 29.20 -34.38
C ILE A 4 22.57 28.66 -34.78
N TYR A 5 22.57 27.76 -35.74
CA TYR A 5 21.44 26.91 -36.05
C TYR A 5 21.19 25.99 -34.84
N VAL A 6 20.38 26.43 -33.91
CA VAL A 6 19.73 25.53 -32.95
C VAL A 6 18.70 24.73 -33.74
N SER A 7 19.08 23.55 -34.18
CA SER A 7 18.10 22.59 -34.70
C SER A 7 17.10 22.32 -33.61
N ARG A 8 15.90 22.93 -33.69
CA ARG A 8 14.74 22.49 -32.94
C ARG A 8 14.46 21.05 -33.39
N MET A 9 14.98 20.06 -32.66
CA MET A 9 14.44 18.73 -32.75
C MET A 9 12.94 18.84 -32.51
N ARG A 10 12.13 18.57 -33.51
CA ARG A 10 10.71 18.32 -33.33
C ARG A 10 10.62 17.04 -32.48
N ILE A 11 10.39 17.22 -31.19
CA ILE A 11 10.06 16.10 -30.31
C ILE A 11 8.63 15.72 -30.67
N ASP A 12 8.46 14.75 -31.54
CA ASP A 12 7.14 14.24 -31.86
C ASP A 12 6.55 13.58 -30.62
N MET A 13 5.38 14.07 -30.18
CA MET A 13 4.67 13.50 -29.03
C MET A 13 4.23 12.08 -29.39
N ILE A 14 4.87 11.09 -28.77
CA ILE A 14 4.63 9.69 -29.08
C ILE A 14 3.43 9.14 -28.29
N TYR A 15 3.23 9.61 -27.04
CA TYR A 15 2.17 9.15 -26.15
C TYR A 15 1.31 10.30 -25.65
N ASP A 16 0.00 10.05 -25.50
CA ASP A 16 -0.91 11.00 -24.85
C ASP A 16 -0.62 11.06 -23.36
N LYS A 17 -0.19 9.93 -22.76
CA LYS A 17 0.12 9.80 -21.35
C LYS A 17 1.24 8.80 -21.11
N ILE A 18 2.19 9.18 -20.24
CA ILE A 18 3.16 8.25 -19.68
C ILE A 18 2.85 8.05 -18.19
N ILE A 19 2.69 6.80 -17.78
CA ILE A 19 2.44 6.39 -16.39
C ILE A 19 3.71 5.77 -15.84
N ILE A 20 4.20 6.28 -14.72
CA ILE A 20 5.39 5.78 -14.05
C ILE A 20 4.94 4.93 -12.86
N GLY A 21 5.27 3.63 -12.91
CA GLY A 21 4.91 2.63 -11.92
C GLY A 21 3.71 1.78 -12.31
N ALA A 22 3.88 0.44 -12.25
CA ALA A 22 2.85 -0.56 -12.52
C ALA A 22 2.30 -1.19 -11.22
N GLY A 23 2.11 -0.39 -10.19
CA GLY A 23 1.30 -0.72 -9.03
C GLY A 23 -0.19 -0.61 -9.33
N LEU A 24 -1.06 -0.81 -8.33
CA LEU A 24 -2.51 -0.77 -8.47
C LEU A 24 -3.00 0.50 -9.17
N TYR A 25 -2.55 1.66 -8.72
CA TYR A 25 -2.99 2.95 -9.29
C TYR A 25 -2.47 3.16 -10.72
N GLY A 26 -1.24 2.71 -11.02
CA GLY A 26 -0.68 2.82 -12.37
C GLY A 26 -1.42 1.97 -13.37
N LEU A 27 -1.68 0.69 -13.07
CA LEU A 27 -2.43 -0.19 -13.98
C LEU A 27 -3.91 0.21 -14.09
N TYR A 28 -4.53 0.67 -13.00
CA TYR A 28 -5.89 1.21 -13.06
C TYR A 28 -5.96 2.43 -14.00
N ALA A 29 -5.03 3.39 -13.86
CA ALA A 29 -4.96 4.57 -14.72
C ALA A 29 -4.68 4.21 -16.18
N ALA A 30 -3.83 3.21 -16.42
CA ALA A 30 -3.54 2.70 -17.76
C ALA A 30 -4.79 2.10 -18.42
N LEU A 31 -5.51 1.25 -17.69
CA LEU A 31 -6.75 0.63 -18.18
C LEU A 31 -7.84 1.69 -18.45
N TYR A 32 -8.01 2.63 -17.53
CA TYR A 32 -8.97 3.73 -17.68
C TYR A 32 -8.66 4.59 -18.91
N SER A 33 -7.39 4.94 -19.11
CA SER A 33 -6.93 5.74 -20.25
C SER A 33 -7.00 4.96 -21.57
N GLY A 34 -6.65 3.68 -21.53
CA GLY A 34 -6.73 2.77 -22.69
C GLY A 34 -8.16 2.60 -23.19
N LYS A 35 -9.13 2.44 -22.27
CA LYS A 35 -10.57 2.40 -22.59
C LYS A 35 -11.08 3.68 -23.26
N LYS A 36 -10.43 4.81 -23.02
CA LYS A 36 -10.73 6.10 -23.68
C LYS A 36 -10.02 6.32 -25.00
N GLY A 37 -9.30 5.30 -25.52
CA GLY A 37 -8.57 5.39 -26.76
C GLY A 37 -7.25 6.18 -26.69
N GLN A 38 -6.81 6.62 -25.52
CA GLN A 38 -5.55 7.32 -25.35
C GLN A 38 -4.36 6.39 -25.58
N LYS A 39 -3.32 6.89 -26.25
CA LYS A 39 -2.04 6.17 -26.42
C LYS A 39 -1.21 6.28 -25.15
N VAL A 40 -1.10 5.19 -24.41
CA VAL A 40 -0.51 5.15 -23.07
C VAL A 40 0.76 4.33 -23.05
N LEU A 41 1.79 4.83 -22.38
CA LEU A 41 2.98 4.06 -21.99
C LEU A 41 3.01 3.91 -20.46
N VAL A 42 3.20 2.69 -19.99
CA VAL A 42 3.51 2.40 -18.59
C VAL A 42 4.97 1.98 -18.48
N ILE A 43 5.74 2.64 -17.63
CA ILE A 43 7.15 2.31 -17.34
C ILE A 43 7.25 1.78 -15.91
N GLU A 44 7.75 0.56 -15.75
CA GLU A 44 7.95 -0.10 -14.45
C GLU A 44 9.40 -0.62 -14.35
N LYS A 45 10.05 -0.32 -13.24
CA LYS A 45 11.43 -0.77 -12.98
C LYS A 45 11.53 -2.24 -12.60
N GLU A 46 10.49 -2.81 -12.03
CA GLU A 46 10.44 -4.23 -11.71
C GLU A 46 10.14 -5.08 -12.97
N GLN A 47 10.47 -6.36 -12.89
CA GLN A 47 10.27 -7.30 -14.01
C GLN A 47 8.79 -7.62 -14.30
N ARG A 48 7.88 -7.29 -13.39
CA ARG A 48 6.44 -7.48 -13.51
C ARG A 48 5.69 -6.53 -12.56
N PRO A 49 4.38 -6.32 -12.74
CA PRO A 49 3.63 -5.44 -11.85
C PRO A 49 3.40 -6.03 -10.46
N PHE A 50 3.07 -5.17 -9.51
CA PHE A 50 2.67 -5.52 -8.13
C PHE A 50 3.77 -6.22 -7.30
N LEU A 51 5.05 -5.99 -7.58
CA LEU A 51 6.14 -6.58 -6.80
C LEU A 51 6.50 -5.84 -5.53
N ARG A 52 5.86 -4.70 -5.25
CA ARG A 52 6.13 -3.86 -4.07
C ARG A 52 4.88 -3.67 -3.22
N ALA A 53 4.63 -2.45 -2.76
CA ALA A 53 3.58 -2.13 -1.80
C ALA A 53 2.17 -2.63 -2.16
N THR A 54 1.81 -2.76 -3.44
CA THR A 54 0.52 -3.31 -3.84
C THR A 54 0.34 -4.78 -3.41
N PHE A 55 1.41 -5.57 -3.41
CA PHE A 55 1.41 -6.96 -2.93
C PHE A 55 1.80 -7.04 -1.45
N ILE A 56 2.74 -6.18 -1.00
CA ILE A 56 3.32 -6.23 0.34
C ILE A 56 2.60 -5.21 1.23
N ASN A 57 1.42 -5.55 1.67
CA ASN A 57 0.58 -4.81 2.61
C ASN A 57 -0.43 -5.79 3.23
N GLN A 58 -1.28 -5.35 4.17
CA GLN A 58 -2.31 -6.22 4.75
C GLN A 58 -3.48 -6.48 3.80
N ALA A 59 -3.48 -5.87 2.61
CA ALA A 59 -4.47 -6.05 1.55
C ALA A 59 -5.93 -5.82 2.01
N ARG A 60 -6.14 -4.89 2.94
CA ARG A 60 -7.47 -4.60 3.48
C ARG A 60 -8.35 -3.88 2.48
N VAL A 61 -9.61 -4.28 2.43
CA VAL A 61 -10.70 -3.49 1.89
C VAL A 61 -11.39 -2.81 3.07
N HIS A 62 -10.98 -1.57 3.35
CA HIS A 62 -11.38 -0.84 4.55
C HIS A 62 -12.84 -0.37 4.50
N MET A 63 -13.59 -0.62 5.60
CA MET A 63 -14.86 0.04 5.84
C MET A 63 -14.74 1.23 6.82
N GLY A 64 -13.55 1.50 7.33
CA GLY A 64 -13.28 2.68 8.14
C GLY A 64 -12.93 2.44 9.61
N TYR A 65 -13.11 1.23 10.13
CA TYR A 65 -12.89 0.90 11.55
C TYR A 65 -11.51 1.26 12.09
N HIS A 66 -10.51 1.26 11.23
CA HIS A 66 -9.11 1.52 11.60
C HIS A 66 -8.82 3.00 11.90
N TYR A 67 -9.79 3.89 11.70
CA TYR A 67 -9.59 5.35 11.79
C TYR A 67 -10.51 6.04 12.81
N PRO A 68 -10.57 5.61 14.08
CA PRO A 68 -11.48 6.22 15.07
C PRO A 68 -11.15 7.69 15.37
N ARG A 69 -9.90 8.11 15.13
CA ARG A 69 -9.43 9.49 15.29
C ARG A 69 -9.60 10.37 14.04
N SER A 70 -10.09 9.80 12.92
CA SER A 70 -10.31 10.52 11.67
C SER A 70 -11.63 10.13 11.02
N ILE A 71 -12.74 10.70 11.51
CA ILE A 71 -14.09 10.44 10.97
C ILE A 71 -14.14 10.63 9.45
N TYR A 72 -13.50 11.68 8.93
CA TYR A 72 -13.45 11.91 7.47
C TYR A 72 -12.84 10.75 6.70
N THR A 73 -11.70 10.21 7.18
CA THR A 73 -11.05 9.04 6.56
C THR A 73 -11.93 7.80 6.67
N ALA A 74 -12.60 7.59 7.81
CA ALA A 74 -13.53 6.48 8.02
C ALA A 74 -14.72 6.56 7.07
N MET A 75 -15.41 7.70 7.00
CA MET A 75 -16.55 7.90 6.08
C MET A 75 -16.16 7.73 4.61
N LYS A 76 -14.99 8.23 4.22
CA LYS A 76 -14.46 8.04 2.87
C LYS A 76 -14.23 6.56 2.56
N SER A 77 -13.66 5.82 3.50
CA SER A 77 -13.43 4.38 3.35
C SER A 77 -14.75 3.62 3.23
N ALA A 78 -15.73 3.91 4.10
CA ALA A 78 -17.08 3.33 4.03
C ALA A 78 -17.78 3.60 2.70
N HIS A 79 -17.67 4.83 2.19
CA HIS A 79 -18.27 5.23 0.91
C HIS A 79 -17.73 4.41 -0.27
N TYR A 80 -16.41 4.16 -0.31
CA TYR A 80 -15.78 3.44 -1.41
C TYR A 80 -15.75 1.92 -1.22
N PHE A 81 -16.11 1.40 -0.05
CA PHE A 81 -16.12 -0.03 0.23
C PHE A 81 -16.99 -0.83 -0.74
N ASN A 82 -18.24 -0.41 -0.92
CA ASN A 82 -19.17 -1.11 -1.81
C ASN A 82 -18.67 -1.06 -3.26
N ARG A 83 -18.25 0.10 -3.73
CA ARG A 83 -17.70 0.26 -5.09
C ARG A 83 -16.49 -0.63 -5.35
N PHE A 84 -15.57 -0.76 -4.40
CA PHE A 84 -14.43 -1.65 -4.57
C PHE A 84 -14.87 -3.11 -4.69
N ASN A 85 -15.86 -3.54 -3.90
CA ASN A 85 -16.41 -4.89 -3.97
C ASN A 85 -17.19 -5.13 -5.28
N GLU A 86 -17.89 -4.14 -5.80
CA GLU A 86 -18.58 -4.22 -7.10
C GLU A 86 -17.56 -4.35 -8.24
N ASP A 87 -16.52 -3.51 -8.25
CA ASP A 87 -15.53 -3.47 -9.31
C ASP A 87 -14.56 -4.68 -9.26
N PHE A 88 -14.19 -5.15 -8.05
CA PHE A 88 -13.11 -6.12 -7.81
C PHE A 88 -13.48 -7.29 -6.90
N GLY A 89 -14.76 -7.57 -6.69
CA GLY A 89 -15.25 -8.64 -5.80
C GLY A 89 -14.66 -10.02 -6.11
N PHE A 90 -14.31 -10.29 -7.37
CA PHE A 90 -13.68 -11.54 -7.80
C PHE A 90 -12.34 -11.84 -7.08
N CYS A 91 -11.60 -10.81 -6.66
CA CYS A 91 -10.35 -10.95 -5.91
C CYS A 91 -10.52 -10.70 -4.40
N VAL A 92 -11.71 -10.32 -3.93
CA VAL A 92 -11.97 -10.07 -2.51
C VAL A 92 -12.23 -11.38 -1.77
N ASN A 93 -11.59 -11.52 -0.61
CA ASN A 93 -11.93 -12.52 0.40
C ASN A 93 -12.84 -11.85 1.44
N SER A 94 -14.09 -12.26 1.46
CA SER A 94 -15.13 -11.79 2.39
C SER A 94 -15.65 -12.89 3.32
N GLU A 95 -15.09 -14.12 3.21
CA GLU A 95 -15.55 -15.30 3.92
C GLU A 95 -14.78 -15.55 5.21
N PHE A 96 -14.72 -14.53 6.07
CA PHE A 96 -14.14 -14.64 7.40
C PHE A 96 -14.74 -13.61 8.35
N ASP A 97 -14.72 -13.91 9.64
CA ASP A 97 -15.13 -13.02 10.71
C ASP A 97 -13.99 -12.06 11.05
N GLN A 98 -14.17 -10.76 10.84
CA GLN A 98 -13.20 -9.77 11.26
C GLN A 98 -13.58 -9.20 12.63
N ILE A 99 -12.76 -9.45 13.63
CA ILE A 99 -12.98 -9.03 15.01
C ILE A 99 -12.05 -7.87 15.34
N TYR A 100 -12.63 -6.73 15.66
CA TYR A 100 -11.92 -5.61 16.25
C TYR A 100 -12.04 -5.67 17.77
N ALA A 101 -10.99 -5.32 18.47
CA ALA A 101 -11.00 -5.18 19.91
C ALA A 101 -10.26 -3.92 20.34
N THR A 102 -10.69 -3.36 21.45
CA THR A 102 -9.99 -2.29 22.15
C THR A 102 -9.24 -2.88 23.33
N SER A 103 -8.01 -2.43 23.56
CA SER A 103 -7.21 -2.92 24.68
C SER A 103 -7.68 -2.33 25.98
N ALA A 104 -7.71 -3.13 27.04
CA ALA A 104 -8.02 -2.66 28.40
C ALA A 104 -7.02 -1.61 28.90
N ASP A 105 -5.76 -1.71 28.42
CA ASP A 105 -4.69 -0.78 28.78
C ASP A 105 -4.13 -0.11 27.52
N PHE A 106 -3.76 1.17 27.61
CA PHE A 106 -3.04 1.94 26.57
C PHE A 106 -3.78 2.12 25.24
N SER A 107 -5.08 1.81 25.15
CA SER A 107 -5.89 2.20 23.98
C SER A 107 -6.26 3.68 24.08
N TRP A 108 -6.11 4.39 22.96
CA TRP A 108 -6.58 5.78 22.85
C TRP A 108 -8.09 5.86 22.62
N THR A 109 -8.69 4.75 22.21
CA THR A 109 -10.13 4.66 21.93
C THR A 109 -10.70 3.48 22.73
N PRO A 110 -11.31 3.71 23.91
CA PRO A 110 -11.96 2.65 24.70
C PRO A 110 -13.21 2.11 23.99
N ALA A 111 -13.71 0.96 24.45
CA ALA A 111 -14.79 0.20 23.83
C ALA A 111 -16.07 1.01 23.55
N ASN A 112 -16.50 1.83 24.52
CA ASN A 112 -17.69 2.67 24.38
C ASN A 112 -17.50 3.77 23.33
N GLU A 113 -16.32 4.37 23.23
CA GLU A 113 -16.00 5.39 22.23
C GLU A 113 -15.89 4.78 20.82
N PHE A 114 -15.31 3.59 20.71
CA PHE A 114 -15.27 2.87 19.44
C PHE A 114 -16.67 2.53 18.91
N LYS A 115 -17.56 2.08 19.80
CA LYS A 115 -18.95 1.80 19.45
C LYS A 115 -19.68 3.07 18.98
N LEU A 116 -19.51 4.17 19.71
CA LEU A 116 -20.09 5.47 19.33
C LEU A 116 -19.53 5.98 18.00
N PHE A 117 -18.22 5.83 17.78
CA PHE A 117 -17.60 6.15 16.50
C PHE A 117 -18.23 5.36 15.34
N CYS A 118 -18.40 4.05 15.47
CA CYS A 118 -19.02 3.22 14.43
C CYS A 118 -20.47 3.68 14.14
N GLN A 119 -21.24 4.03 15.18
CA GLN A 119 -22.59 4.59 15.03
C GLN A 119 -22.57 5.92 14.26
N ASN A 120 -21.66 6.83 14.60
CA ASN A 120 -21.55 8.15 13.97
C ASN A 120 -21.11 8.04 12.49
N VAL A 121 -20.27 7.07 12.16
CA VAL A 121 -19.85 6.81 10.75
C VAL A 121 -20.92 6.04 9.98
N GLY A 122 -21.84 5.35 10.67
CA GLY A 122 -22.88 4.52 10.07
C GLY A 122 -22.36 3.18 9.55
N ILE A 123 -21.34 2.60 10.23
CA ILE A 123 -20.76 1.28 9.86
C ILE A 123 -21.19 0.20 10.85
N PRO A 124 -21.44 -1.06 10.38
CA PRO A 124 -21.88 -2.15 11.25
C PRO A 124 -20.87 -2.46 12.35
N CYS A 125 -21.34 -2.60 13.59
CA CYS A 125 -20.52 -2.92 14.75
C CYS A 125 -21.38 -3.67 15.77
N GLU A 126 -21.16 -4.97 15.90
CA GLU A 126 -21.87 -5.84 16.85
C GLU A 126 -20.94 -6.19 18.00
N GLU A 127 -21.39 -5.97 19.21
CA GLU A 127 -20.63 -6.26 20.43
C GLU A 127 -20.57 -7.76 20.71
N LEU A 128 -19.38 -8.26 21.03
CA LEU A 128 -19.09 -9.68 21.27
C LEU A 128 -18.57 -9.91 22.69
N ALA A 129 -18.74 -11.13 23.19
CA ALA A 129 -18.12 -11.55 24.43
C ALA A 129 -16.58 -11.64 24.28
N VAL A 130 -15.84 -10.74 24.96
CA VAL A 130 -14.38 -10.65 24.88
C VAL A 130 -13.71 -11.99 25.15
N GLY A 131 -14.10 -12.71 26.22
CA GLY A 131 -13.50 -13.96 26.64
C GLY A 131 -13.67 -15.14 25.66
N LYS A 132 -14.49 -15.00 24.60
CA LYS A 132 -14.60 -15.95 23.52
C LYS A 132 -13.36 -15.95 22.62
N TYR A 133 -12.69 -14.81 22.48
CA TYR A 133 -11.65 -14.58 21.48
C TYR A 133 -10.31 -14.16 22.10
N PHE A 134 -10.36 -13.48 23.22
CA PHE A 134 -9.19 -12.88 23.87
C PHE A 134 -8.95 -13.47 25.25
N ASN A 135 -7.71 -13.38 25.69
CA ASN A 135 -7.31 -13.76 27.05
C ASN A 135 -7.97 -12.83 28.07
N ASP A 136 -7.99 -13.24 29.33
CA ASP A 136 -8.64 -12.48 30.38
C ASP A 136 -7.93 -11.13 30.63
N ASN A 137 -8.73 -10.08 30.83
CA ASN A 137 -8.28 -8.74 31.22
C ASN A 137 -7.36 -8.01 30.21
N VAL A 138 -7.28 -8.43 28.96
CA VAL A 138 -6.43 -7.75 27.95
C VAL A 138 -7.21 -6.81 27.03
N CYS A 139 -8.53 -7.00 26.88
CA CYS A 139 -9.41 -6.14 26.10
C CYS A 139 -10.60 -5.69 26.93
N ASP A 140 -11.04 -4.44 26.73
CA ASP A 140 -12.26 -3.87 27.34
C ASP A 140 -13.50 -4.00 26.42
N GLY A 141 -13.30 -4.32 25.12
CA GLY A 141 -14.36 -4.58 24.16
C GLY A 141 -13.89 -5.45 23.00
N ALA A 142 -14.86 -6.18 22.42
CA ALA A 142 -14.68 -6.94 21.19
C ALA A 142 -15.90 -6.76 20.29
N PHE A 143 -15.69 -6.62 18.98
CA PHE A 143 -16.73 -6.24 18.04
C PHE A 143 -16.60 -7.02 16.74
N MET A 144 -17.72 -7.58 16.25
CA MET A 144 -17.84 -8.07 14.89
C MET A 144 -17.91 -6.87 13.94
N THR A 145 -17.06 -6.87 12.95
CA THR A 145 -16.96 -5.78 11.97
C THR A 145 -17.02 -6.33 10.54
N LYS A 146 -17.29 -5.46 9.59
CA LYS A 146 -17.34 -5.79 8.16
C LYS A 146 -16.12 -5.23 7.45
N GLU A 147 -15.02 -5.96 7.50
CA GLU A 147 -13.80 -5.61 6.75
C GLU A 147 -13.30 -6.84 6.01
N TYR A 148 -12.81 -6.64 4.78
CA TYR A 148 -12.40 -7.72 3.88
C TYR A 148 -10.92 -7.58 3.52
N THR A 149 -10.42 -8.57 2.78
CA THR A 149 -9.09 -8.49 2.16
C THR A 149 -9.18 -8.77 0.67
N TYR A 150 -8.23 -8.26 -0.11
CA TYR A 150 -8.13 -8.58 -1.53
C TYR A 150 -6.89 -9.42 -1.83
N ASP A 151 -6.96 -10.25 -2.86
CA ASP A 151 -5.81 -10.99 -3.37
C ASP A 151 -5.12 -10.20 -4.48
N ALA A 152 -3.93 -9.69 -4.17
CA ALA A 152 -3.18 -8.87 -5.12
C ALA A 152 -2.69 -9.65 -6.35
N SER A 153 -2.52 -10.98 -6.26
CA SER A 153 -2.12 -11.81 -7.39
C SER A 153 -3.25 -11.97 -8.38
N ILE A 154 -4.46 -12.25 -7.90
CA ILE A 154 -5.67 -12.33 -8.73
C ILE A 154 -5.95 -10.97 -9.38
N LEU A 155 -5.83 -9.89 -8.62
CA LEU A 155 -6.03 -8.53 -9.12
C LEU A 155 -4.98 -8.15 -10.19
N ARG A 156 -3.73 -8.56 -10.02
CA ARG A 156 -2.67 -8.39 -11.03
C ARG A 156 -3.01 -9.09 -12.34
N GLU A 157 -3.41 -10.36 -12.27
CA GLU A 157 -3.79 -11.14 -13.45
C GLU A 157 -4.95 -10.51 -14.19
N TYR A 158 -5.96 -10.03 -13.46
CA TYR A 158 -7.06 -9.28 -14.05
C TYR A 158 -6.57 -8.05 -14.83
N PHE A 159 -5.75 -7.19 -14.25
CA PHE A 159 -5.25 -6.01 -14.95
C PHE A 159 -4.41 -6.36 -16.17
N MET A 160 -3.57 -7.39 -16.08
CA MET A 160 -2.76 -7.81 -17.23
C MET A 160 -3.64 -8.31 -18.38
N ASN A 161 -4.59 -9.19 -18.09
CA ASN A 161 -5.53 -9.72 -19.09
C ASN A 161 -6.42 -8.63 -19.70
N GLU A 162 -6.87 -7.66 -18.89
CA GLU A 162 -7.67 -6.54 -19.39
C GLU A 162 -6.83 -5.60 -20.28
N LEU A 163 -5.60 -5.29 -19.89
CA LEU A 163 -4.73 -4.38 -20.65
C LEU A 163 -4.28 -4.97 -22.00
N GLU A 164 -4.15 -6.28 -22.14
CA GLU A 164 -3.85 -6.95 -23.41
C GLU A 164 -4.89 -6.69 -24.50
N LYS A 165 -6.13 -6.37 -24.12
CA LYS A 165 -7.22 -6.03 -25.05
C LYS A 165 -7.03 -4.66 -25.73
N TYR A 166 -6.14 -3.81 -25.20
CA TYR A 166 -5.96 -2.43 -25.63
C TYR A 166 -4.59 -2.22 -26.30
N LYS A 167 -4.55 -2.28 -27.64
CA LYS A 167 -3.32 -2.09 -28.45
C LYS A 167 -2.70 -0.68 -28.33
N ASN A 168 -3.48 0.27 -27.84
CA ASN A 168 -3.04 1.64 -27.55
C ASN A 168 -2.35 1.79 -26.19
N VAL A 169 -2.23 0.72 -25.40
CA VAL A 169 -1.48 0.69 -24.14
C VAL A 169 -0.22 -0.15 -24.31
N THR A 170 0.93 0.45 -24.01
CA THR A 170 2.23 -0.23 -24.03
C THR A 170 2.74 -0.37 -22.59
N LEU A 171 3.14 -1.58 -22.20
CA LEU A 171 3.75 -1.85 -20.90
C LEU A 171 5.24 -2.16 -21.08
N LYS A 172 6.09 -1.47 -20.33
CA LYS A 172 7.54 -1.70 -20.29
C LYS A 172 7.99 -2.02 -18.87
N PHE A 173 8.55 -3.21 -18.71
CA PHE A 173 9.06 -3.72 -17.45
C PHE A 173 10.59 -3.77 -17.45
N SER A 174 11.17 -3.85 -16.25
CA SER A 174 12.63 -3.83 -16.03
C SER A 174 13.28 -2.61 -16.68
N GLU A 175 12.61 -1.46 -16.62
CA GLU A 175 13.07 -0.24 -17.28
C GLU A 175 13.12 0.90 -16.26
N ASN A 176 14.33 1.46 -16.04
CA ASN A 176 14.59 2.47 -15.04
C ASN A 176 14.63 3.87 -15.66
N ILE A 177 13.89 4.80 -15.08
CA ILE A 177 13.98 6.21 -15.46
C ILE A 177 15.28 6.79 -14.93
N THR A 178 16.02 7.48 -15.78
CA THR A 178 17.30 8.11 -15.47
C THR A 178 17.21 9.63 -15.44
N GLN A 179 16.30 10.22 -16.25
CA GLN A 179 16.13 11.66 -16.38
C GLN A 179 14.73 11.99 -16.87
N ILE A 180 14.20 13.14 -16.44
CA ILE A 180 12.97 13.72 -16.96
C ILE A 180 13.27 15.16 -17.32
N ASP A 181 13.15 15.50 -18.59
CA ASP A 181 13.33 16.84 -19.11
C ASP A 181 11.96 17.43 -19.52
N ARG A 182 11.87 18.74 -19.57
CA ARG A 182 10.70 19.45 -20.09
C ARG A 182 11.09 20.39 -21.23
N ALA A 183 10.47 20.22 -22.39
CA ALA A 183 10.65 21.07 -23.56
C ALA A 183 9.30 21.68 -23.96
N GLY A 184 9.02 22.89 -23.46
CA GLY A 184 7.71 23.53 -23.60
C GLY A 184 6.62 22.75 -22.84
N ASP A 185 5.62 22.27 -23.57
CA ASP A 185 4.52 21.48 -23.02
C ASP A 185 4.74 19.96 -23.09
N VAL A 186 5.92 19.53 -23.52
CA VAL A 186 6.26 18.12 -23.67
C VAL A 186 7.29 17.72 -22.63
N TYR A 187 7.04 16.62 -21.95
CA TYR A 187 8.02 15.92 -21.11
C TYR A 187 8.75 14.88 -21.93
N VAL A 188 10.07 14.81 -21.75
CA VAL A 188 10.95 13.80 -22.35
C VAL A 188 11.50 12.95 -21.21
N ILE A 189 11.16 11.67 -21.21
CA ILE A 189 11.62 10.70 -20.20
C ILE A 189 12.71 9.84 -20.81
N LYS A 190 13.91 9.90 -20.24
CA LYS A 190 15.02 9.01 -20.57
C LYS A 190 15.05 7.86 -19.59
N THR A 191 15.29 6.68 -20.13
CA THR A 191 15.44 5.45 -19.36
C THR A 191 16.76 4.78 -19.73
N ASP A 192 17.07 3.69 -19.04
CA ASP A 192 18.21 2.82 -19.38
C ASP A 192 18.00 2.04 -20.71
N LYS A 193 16.81 2.12 -21.34
CA LYS A 193 16.47 1.38 -22.57
C LYS A 193 15.95 2.25 -23.71
N GLY A 194 15.66 3.52 -23.50
CA GLY A 194 15.13 4.38 -24.54
C GLY A 194 14.70 5.76 -24.05
N GLU A 195 14.09 6.51 -24.97
CA GLU A 195 13.57 7.84 -24.71
C GLU A 195 12.12 7.91 -25.19
N TYR A 196 11.26 8.55 -24.38
CA TYR A 196 9.82 8.64 -24.61
C TYR A 196 9.33 10.05 -24.32
N SER A 197 8.33 10.52 -25.09
CA SER A 197 7.76 11.84 -24.89
C SER A 197 6.25 11.82 -24.74
N SER A 198 5.73 12.77 -23.93
CA SER A 198 4.31 12.94 -23.69
C SER A 198 4.02 14.33 -23.16
N GLY A 199 2.82 14.85 -23.46
CA GLY A 199 2.31 16.06 -22.80
C GLY A 199 1.86 15.84 -21.36
N TYR A 200 1.77 14.58 -20.90
CA TYR A 200 1.27 14.30 -19.56
C TYR A 200 1.98 13.10 -18.91
N ILE A 201 2.50 13.30 -17.70
CA ILE A 201 3.08 12.25 -16.87
C ILE A 201 2.19 11.99 -15.66
N PHE A 202 1.87 10.72 -15.42
CA PHE A 202 1.20 10.29 -14.19
C PHE A 202 2.18 9.51 -13.30
N ASN A 203 2.57 10.14 -12.18
CA ASN A 203 3.47 9.54 -11.21
C ASN A 203 2.69 8.64 -10.24
N ALA A 204 2.73 7.33 -10.45
CA ALA A 204 2.09 6.29 -9.63
C ALA A 204 3.11 5.46 -8.82
N THR A 205 4.25 6.07 -8.45
CA THR A 205 5.40 5.34 -7.89
C THR A 205 5.35 5.16 -6.37
N TYR A 206 4.33 5.69 -5.68
CA TYR A 206 4.12 5.52 -4.23
C TYR A 206 5.34 5.97 -3.41
N ALA A 207 6.19 5.03 -2.94
CA ALA A 207 7.38 5.35 -2.15
C ALA A 207 8.47 6.10 -2.94
N SER A 208 8.43 6.08 -4.27
CA SER A 208 9.37 6.83 -5.13
C SER A 208 8.78 8.14 -5.66
N VAL A 209 7.66 8.61 -5.12
CA VAL A 209 6.97 9.82 -5.62
C VAL A 209 7.88 11.04 -5.62
N ASN A 210 8.63 11.28 -4.53
CA ASN A 210 9.53 12.42 -4.41
C ASN A 210 10.77 12.31 -5.31
N GLN A 211 11.22 11.10 -5.61
CA GLN A 211 12.32 10.88 -6.56
C GLN A 211 11.93 11.32 -7.97
N ILE A 212 10.74 10.94 -8.42
CA ILE A 212 10.21 11.36 -9.73
C ILE A 212 9.94 12.86 -9.74
N HIS A 213 9.39 13.44 -8.66
CA HIS A 213 9.23 14.89 -8.54
C HIS A 213 10.56 15.61 -8.65
N SER A 214 11.58 15.15 -7.93
CA SER A 214 12.93 15.74 -7.98
C SER A 214 13.53 15.69 -9.39
N MET A 215 13.36 14.57 -10.12
CA MET A 215 13.83 14.43 -11.51
C MET A 215 13.10 15.39 -12.45
N ALA A 216 11.83 15.65 -12.21
CA ALA A 216 11.00 16.51 -13.04
C ALA A 216 11.01 18.00 -12.60
N GLY A 217 11.79 18.37 -11.59
CA GLY A 217 11.91 19.73 -11.08
C GLY A 217 10.70 20.21 -10.25
N PHE A 218 9.91 19.30 -9.69
CA PHE A 218 8.78 19.61 -8.81
C PHE A 218 9.15 19.54 -7.33
N ASP A 219 8.42 20.29 -6.50
CA ASP A 219 8.55 20.19 -5.04
C ASP A 219 8.18 18.81 -4.52
N SER A 220 8.93 18.34 -3.54
CA SER A 220 8.65 17.12 -2.83
C SER A 220 7.42 17.22 -1.93
N PHE A 221 6.70 16.12 -1.75
CA PHE A 221 5.72 15.99 -0.67
C PHE A 221 6.42 15.90 0.68
N ASN A 222 5.77 16.44 1.72
CA ASN A 222 6.25 16.32 3.10
C ASN A 222 5.84 14.98 3.70
N ILE A 223 6.62 13.93 3.38
CA ILE A 223 6.38 12.55 3.81
C ILE A 223 7.54 12.03 4.64
N LYS A 224 7.26 11.07 5.51
CA LYS A 224 8.24 10.17 6.12
C LYS A 224 8.18 8.82 5.41
N TYR A 225 9.27 8.08 5.46
CA TYR A 225 9.38 6.74 4.90
C TYR A 225 9.58 5.73 6.02
N GLU A 226 8.84 4.64 5.98
CA GLU A 226 9.02 3.51 6.89
C GLU A 226 9.44 2.27 6.10
N LEU A 227 10.54 1.63 6.48
CA LEU A 227 10.89 0.30 6.01
C LEU A 227 10.09 -0.72 6.82
N CYS A 228 9.03 -1.25 6.22
CA CYS A 228 8.05 -2.10 6.89
C CYS A 228 8.20 -3.57 6.56
N GLU A 229 7.92 -4.41 7.55
CA GLU A 229 7.75 -5.85 7.42
C GLU A 229 6.29 -6.24 7.56
N ILE A 230 5.84 -7.19 6.73
CA ILE A 230 4.61 -7.94 6.93
C ILE A 230 4.98 -9.41 7.05
N ILE A 231 4.52 -10.05 8.11
CA ILE A 231 4.77 -11.48 8.33
C ILE A 231 3.59 -12.27 7.81
N LEU A 232 3.86 -13.27 6.98
CA LEU A 232 2.88 -14.25 6.56
C LEU A 232 2.93 -15.45 7.50
N CYS A 233 1.75 -15.90 7.93
CA CYS A 233 1.56 -16.96 8.91
C CYS A 233 0.67 -18.07 8.36
N GLU A 234 0.96 -19.30 8.74
CA GLU A 234 0.07 -20.45 8.57
C GLU A 234 -0.91 -20.49 9.74
N PRO A 235 -2.22 -20.25 9.52
CA PRO A 235 -3.22 -20.25 10.58
C PRO A 235 -3.59 -21.66 11.02
N SER A 236 -3.95 -21.84 12.31
CA SER A 236 -4.67 -23.04 12.78
C SER A 236 -6.07 -23.11 12.14
N GLU A 237 -6.70 -24.28 12.18
CA GLU A 237 -8.07 -24.44 11.66
C GLU A 237 -9.05 -23.43 12.27
N LYS A 238 -8.88 -23.09 13.55
CA LYS A 238 -9.73 -22.11 14.23
C LYS A 238 -9.50 -20.68 13.75
N LEU A 239 -8.27 -20.35 13.37
CA LEU A 239 -7.92 -19.00 12.91
C LEU A 239 -8.23 -18.77 11.43
N LYS A 240 -8.31 -19.81 10.59
CA LYS A 240 -8.52 -19.69 9.13
C LYS A 240 -9.70 -18.79 8.75
N GLY A 241 -10.82 -18.91 9.45
CA GLY A 241 -12.03 -18.12 9.22
C GLY A 241 -12.13 -16.87 10.10
N THR A 242 -11.03 -16.39 10.68
CA THR A 242 -11.08 -15.27 11.64
C THR A 242 -9.90 -14.32 11.44
N GLY A 243 -10.17 -13.03 11.48
CA GLY A 243 -9.16 -11.99 11.58
C GLY A 243 -9.31 -11.22 12.90
N PHE A 244 -8.20 -10.76 13.46
CA PHE A 244 -8.17 -9.95 14.67
C PHE A 244 -7.43 -8.64 14.44
N THR A 245 -7.97 -7.55 14.96
CA THR A 245 -7.30 -6.26 15.05
C THR A 245 -7.54 -5.70 16.44
N VAL A 246 -6.49 -5.60 17.25
CA VAL A 246 -6.54 -4.85 18.50
C VAL A 246 -6.09 -3.42 18.22
N MET A 247 -6.83 -2.43 18.71
CA MET A 247 -6.65 -1.02 18.40
C MET A 247 -6.95 -0.16 19.65
N ASP A 248 -6.77 1.04 19.66
CA ASP A 248 -6.06 2.09 18.92
C ASP A 248 -4.78 2.41 19.72
N GLY A 249 -3.63 1.93 19.25
CA GLY A 249 -2.37 2.04 20.00
C GLY A 249 -1.31 1.05 19.52
N PRO A 250 -0.32 0.70 20.37
CA PRO A 250 0.85 -0.10 19.99
C PRO A 250 0.55 -1.61 19.88
N PHE A 251 -0.54 -1.99 19.21
CA PHE A 251 -1.08 -3.34 19.19
C PHE A 251 -0.80 -4.05 17.86
N PHE A 252 -1.59 -5.08 17.56
CA PHE A 252 -1.37 -5.95 16.41
C PHE A 252 -2.63 -6.14 15.58
N SER A 253 -2.41 -6.64 14.37
CA SER A 253 -3.44 -7.17 13.52
C SER A 253 -2.97 -8.46 12.85
N ILE A 254 -3.83 -9.48 12.85
CA ILE A 254 -3.67 -10.72 12.10
C ILE A 254 -4.97 -10.99 11.35
N MET A 255 -4.87 -11.21 10.03
CA MET A 255 -6.06 -11.42 9.21
C MET A 255 -5.72 -12.19 7.94
N PRO A 256 -6.70 -12.83 7.27
CA PRO A 256 -6.46 -13.52 6.02
C PRO A 256 -5.72 -12.64 5.00
N PHE A 257 -4.74 -13.21 4.33
CA PHE A 257 -3.96 -12.55 3.29
C PHE A 257 -4.55 -12.88 1.92
N GLY A 258 -5.57 -12.14 1.51
CA GLY A 258 -6.33 -12.43 0.29
C GLY A 258 -6.94 -13.83 0.32
N LYS A 259 -6.80 -14.55 -0.79
CA LYS A 259 -7.28 -15.94 -0.97
C LYS A 259 -6.15 -16.98 -0.90
N THR A 260 -5.00 -16.61 -0.34
CA THR A 260 -3.79 -17.44 -0.31
C THR A 260 -3.84 -18.59 0.71
N GLY A 261 -4.78 -18.57 1.65
CA GLY A 261 -4.82 -19.48 2.80
C GLY A 261 -3.87 -19.10 3.94
N LEU A 262 -3.03 -18.10 3.75
CA LEU A 262 -2.17 -17.53 4.79
C LEU A 262 -2.86 -16.36 5.50
N HIS A 263 -2.32 -15.99 6.65
CA HIS A 263 -2.66 -14.74 7.34
C HIS A 263 -1.48 -13.78 7.31
N SER A 264 -1.76 -12.48 7.29
CA SER A 264 -0.76 -11.42 7.49
C SER A 264 -0.77 -10.98 8.94
N LEU A 265 0.39 -10.91 9.57
CA LEU A 265 0.59 -10.38 10.91
C LEU A 265 1.40 -9.09 10.85
N THR A 266 0.92 -8.07 11.52
CA THR A 266 1.62 -6.78 11.72
C THR A 266 1.44 -6.28 13.14
N THR A 267 2.35 -5.44 13.60
CA THR A 267 2.21 -4.68 14.84
C THR A 267 2.59 -3.22 14.61
N VAL A 268 1.96 -2.29 15.29
CA VAL A 268 2.27 -0.86 15.14
C VAL A 268 3.73 -0.57 15.48
N THR A 269 4.30 -1.24 16.49
CA THR A 269 5.64 -0.98 17.02
C THR A 269 6.77 -1.70 16.31
N ARG A 270 6.50 -2.77 15.54
CA ARG A 270 7.54 -3.62 14.96
C ARG A 270 7.38 -3.88 13.46
N THR A 271 6.28 -3.48 12.87
CA THR A 271 6.13 -3.44 11.41
C THR A 271 7.13 -2.45 10.80
N PRO A 272 7.30 -1.21 11.30
CA PRO A 272 8.43 -0.38 10.92
C PRO A 272 9.71 -0.89 11.59
N HIS A 273 10.73 -1.19 10.77
CA HIS A 273 12.10 -1.51 11.21
C HIS A 273 12.98 -0.28 11.25
N ASP A 274 12.75 0.64 10.34
CA ASP A 274 13.51 1.89 10.24
C ASP A 274 12.60 3.00 9.68
N THR A 275 12.88 4.24 10.04
CA THR A 275 12.08 5.42 9.66
C THR A 275 12.99 6.56 9.22
N CYS A 276 12.66 7.17 8.09
CA CYS A 276 13.39 8.32 7.54
C CYS A 276 12.44 9.50 7.37
N TYR A 277 12.86 10.69 7.84
CA TYR A 277 12.11 11.96 7.75
C TYR A 277 12.67 12.91 6.69
N GLU A 278 13.68 12.51 5.94
CA GLU A 278 14.26 13.31 4.88
C GLU A 278 13.33 13.43 3.66
N LYS A 279 13.57 14.42 2.79
CA LYS A 279 12.78 14.62 1.55
C LYS A 279 12.87 13.42 0.60
N LEU A 280 14.03 12.79 0.58
CA LEU A 280 14.29 11.54 -0.14
C LEU A 280 14.70 10.47 0.88
N PRO A 281 14.34 9.20 0.63
CA PRO A 281 14.58 8.13 1.60
C PRO A 281 16.07 7.83 1.78
N VAL A 282 16.52 7.88 3.04
CA VAL A 282 17.90 7.54 3.46
C VAL A 282 17.82 6.44 4.50
N PHE A 283 18.42 5.29 4.22
CA PHE A 283 18.44 4.14 5.10
C PHE A 283 19.82 3.50 5.12
N SER A 284 20.22 2.96 6.27
CA SER A 284 21.54 2.32 6.46
C SER A 284 21.76 1.10 5.57
N CYS A 285 20.68 0.46 5.11
CA CYS A 285 20.76 -0.70 4.20
C CYS A 285 21.03 -0.32 2.74
N GLN A 286 21.01 0.96 2.35
CA GLN A 286 21.30 1.39 0.99
C GLN A 286 22.80 1.23 0.67
N ASP A 287 23.10 0.73 -0.54
CA ASP A 287 24.47 0.47 -1.00
C ASP A 287 25.00 1.51 -2.00
N GLY A 288 24.16 2.45 -2.40
CA GLY A 288 24.46 3.47 -3.39
C GLY A 288 24.39 2.98 -4.85
N VAL A 289 24.36 1.68 -5.08
CA VAL A 289 24.34 1.06 -6.42
C VAL A 289 22.96 0.53 -6.79
N GLU A 290 22.48 -0.48 -6.08
CA GLU A 290 21.14 -1.05 -6.32
C GLU A 290 20.05 -0.26 -5.63
N CYS A 291 20.38 0.37 -4.50
CA CYS A 291 19.48 1.20 -3.71
C CYS A 291 20.17 2.48 -3.24
N SER A 292 19.59 3.63 -3.55
CA SER A 292 20.06 4.96 -3.16
C SER A 292 18.90 5.90 -2.87
N GLN A 293 19.19 7.14 -2.45
CA GLN A 293 18.17 8.19 -2.27
C GLN A 293 17.34 8.43 -3.54
N MET A 294 18.00 8.41 -4.72
CA MET A 294 17.35 8.65 -6.02
C MET A 294 16.79 7.38 -6.67
N ARG A 295 17.13 6.22 -6.16
CA ARG A 295 16.71 4.94 -6.71
C ARG A 295 16.46 3.92 -5.59
N LEU A 296 15.20 3.78 -5.16
CA LEU A 296 14.84 2.76 -4.17
C LEU A 296 14.88 1.36 -4.79
N GLY A 297 15.69 0.48 -4.22
CA GLY A 297 15.69 -0.96 -4.51
C GLY A 297 14.39 -1.64 -4.07
N ASN A 298 14.24 -2.92 -4.36
CA ASN A 298 13.15 -3.74 -3.85
C ASN A 298 13.53 -4.32 -2.48
N CYS A 299 12.88 -3.84 -1.41
CA CYS A 299 13.20 -4.25 -0.05
C CYS A 299 12.97 -5.75 0.18
N ASP A 300 11.99 -6.36 -0.51
CA ASP A 300 11.67 -7.77 -0.33
C ASP A 300 12.79 -8.72 -0.79
N THR A 301 13.48 -8.35 -1.88
CA THR A 301 14.60 -9.10 -2.44
C THR A 301 15.98 -8.59 -1.98
N CYS A 302 16.02 -7.50 -1.19
CA CYS A 302 17.25 -6.89 -0.72
C CYS A 302 18.03 -7.84 0.19
N LYS A 303 19.35 -8.03 -0.11
CA LYS A 303 20.25 -8.84 0.72
C LYS A 303 20.56 -8.20 2.08
N ARG A 304 20.35 -6.87 2.19
CA ARG A 304 20.59 -6.07 3.41
C ARG A 304 19.28 -5.74 4.15
N LYS A 305 18.19 -6.43 3.85
CA LYS A 305 16.93 -6.24 4.59
C LYS A 305 17.10 -6.63 6.06
N PRO A 306 16.35 -6.01 6.98
CA PRO A 306 16.43 -6.33 8.40
C PRO A 306 16.14 -7.80 8.70
N GLU A 307 16.60 -8.27 9.85
CA GLU A 307 16.10 -9.52 10.43
C GLU A 307 14.61 -9.38 10.79
N THR A 308 13.89 -10.51 10.71
CA THR A 308 12.45 -10.51 11.00
C THR A 308 12.15 -10.19 12.47
N SER A 309 11.14 -9.38 12.70
CA SER A 309 10.55 -9.12 14.01
C SER A 309 9.55 -10.19 14.48
N TRP A 310 9.58 -11.38 13.88
CA TRP A 310 8.63 -12.47 14.14
C TRP A 310 8.38 -12.74 15.62
N LYS A 311 9.44 -12.92 16.41
CA LYS A 311 9.32 -13.26 17.84
C LYS A 311 8.52 -12.21 18.62
N TYR A 312 8.73 -10.93 18.32
CA TYR A 312 8.03 -9.83 18.98
C TYR A 312 6.57 -9.74 18.54
N MET A 313 6.31 -9.84 17.22
CA MET A 313 4.96 -9.75 16.68
C MET A 313 4.11 -10.93 17.12
N GLN A 314 4.66 -12.14 17.10
CA GLN A 314 4.01 -13.35 17.61
C GLN A 314 3.69 -13.23 19.11
N SER A 315 4.65 -12.78 19.92
CA SER A 315 4.46 -12.61 21.36
C SER A 315 3.35 -11.61 21.66
N MET A 316 3.28 -10.51 20.93
CA MET A 316 2.20 -9.53 21.06
C MET A 316 0.84 -10.14 20.75
N ALA A 317 0.70 -10.87 19.65
CA ALA A 317 -0.56 -11.52 19.30
C ALA A 317 -0.97 -12.58 20.33
N HIS A 318 -0.05 -13.42 20.78
CA HIS A 318 -0.31 -14.45 21.82
C HIS A 318 -0.67 -13.86 23.18
N LYS A 319 -0.19 -12.65 23.51
CA LYS A 319 -0.61 -11.96 24.73
C LYS A 319 -2.12 -11.72 24.73
N TYR A 320 -2.69 -11.41 23.59
CA TYR A 320 -4.11 -11.06 23.47
C TYR A 320 -5.00 -12.23 23.10
N MET A 321 -4.60 -13.02 22.09
CA MET A 321 -5.44 -14.06 21.50
C MET A 321 -5.46 -15.32 22.37
N ARG A 322 -6.61 -15.98 22.42
CA ARG A 322 -6.72 -17.32 23.03
C ARG A 322 -5.89 -18.33 22.28
N ALA A 323 -5.34 -19.31 22.99
CA ALA A 323 -4.37 -20.30 22.45
C ALA A 323 -4.90 -21.13 21.27
N GLU A 324 -6.21 -21.30 21.14
CA GLU A 324 -6.83 -22.03 20.03
C GLU A 324 -6.70 -21.30 18.68
N TYR A 325 -6.47 -19.97 18.68
CA TYR A 325 -6.18 -19.18 17.47
C TYR A 325 -4.69 -19.16 17.15
N ALA A 326 -4.05 -20.33 17.21
CA ALA A 326 -2.62 -20.49 16.97
C ALA A 326 -2.24 -20.25 15.49
N PHE A 327 -1.00 -19.86 15.27
CA PHE A 327 -0.40 -19.69 13.95
C PHE A 327 1.09 -19.95 13.98
N LYS A 328 1.68 -20.24 12.80
CA LYS A 328 3.11 -20.51 12.64
C LYS A 328 3.71 -19.53 11.63
N TYR A 329 4.98 -19.23 11.80
CA TYR A 329 5.74 -18.46 10.84
C TYR A 329 5.80 -19.15 9.48
N HIS A 330 5.49 -18.43 8.43
CA HIS A 330 5.68 -18.86 7.05
C HIS A 330 6.81 -18.06 6.39
N SER A 331 6.69 -16.74 6.30
CA SER A 331 7.68 -15.89 5.67
C SER A 331 7.50 -14.42 6.05
N SER A 332 8.54 -13.62 5.81
CA SER A 332 8.48 -12.16 5.94
C SER A 332 8.59 -11.50 4.59
N ARG A 333 7.85 -10.40 4.40
CA ARG A 333 7.85 -9.55 3.23
C ARG A 333 8.17 -8.11 3.64
N PHE A 334 9.00 -7.44 2.85
CA PHE A 334 9.47 -6.09 3.17
C PHE A 334 9.09 -5.09 2.09
N SER A 335 8.61 -3.93 2.49
CA SER A 335 8.25 -2.85 1.57
C SER A 335 8.48 -1.49 2.21
N MET A 336 8.62 -0.47 1.38
CA MET A 336 8.69 0.92 1.83
C MET A 336 7.28 1.52 1.87
N LYS A 337 6.91 2.15 2.99
CA LYS A 337 5.64 2.83 3.21
C LYS A 337 5.87 4.32 3.40
N PRO A 338 5.44 5.19 2.48
CA PRO A 338 5.41 6.63 2.69
C PRO A 338 4.17 7.04 3.48
N ILE A 339 4.33 7.96 4.43
CA ILE A 339 3.28 8.51 5.27
C ILE A 339 3.40 10.04 5.25
N LEU A 340 2.29 10.76 5.09
CA LEU A 340 2.30 12.21 5.27
C LEU A 340 2.64 12.55 6.71
N LYS A 341 3.59 13.46 6.91
CA LYS A 341 3.99 13.88 8.26
C LYS A 341 2.83 14.53 9.04
N THR A 342 1.92 15.21 8.34
CA THR A 342 0.72 15.82 8.94
C THR A 342 -0.31 14.80 9.43
N SER A 343 -0.28 13.57 8.91
CA SER A 343 -1.23 12.51 9.26
C SER A 343 -0.83 11.69 10.49
N GLU A 344 0.29 12.00 11.12
CA GLU A 344 0.74 11.23 12.30
C GLU A 344 -0.08 11.53 13.56
N VAL A 345 -0.72 12.70 13.61
CA VAL A 345 -1.49 13.13 14.80
C VAL A 345 -2.87 12.47 14.84
N ASP A 346 -3.57 12.45 13.70
CA ASP A 346 -4.98 12.03 13.60
C ASP A 346 -5.19 10.75 12.78
N ASP A 347 -4.09 10.16 12.32
CA ASP A 347 -4.10 8.99 11.43
C ASP A 347 -4.89 9.17 10.12
N SER A 348 -5.09 10.42 9.68
CA SER A 348 -5.79 10.72 8.45
C SER A 348 -5.07 10.16 7.21
N ARG A 349 -5.84 9.85 6.18
CA ARG A 349 -5.30 9.35 4.90
C ARG A 349 -5.90 10.15 3.74
N PRO A 350 -5.52 11.45 3.61
CA PRO A 350 -5.99 12.26 2.50
C PRO A 350 -5.44 11.73 1.17
N THR A 351 -6.22 11.90 0.10
CA THR A 351 -5.71 11.70 -1.26
C THR A 351 -5.01 12.98 -1.68
N LEU A 352 -3.72 12.88 -1.98
CA LEU A 352 -2.95 14.00 -2.53
C LEU A 352 -2.92 13.91 -4.05
N ILE A 353 -3.27 15.01 -4.69
CA ILE A 353 -3.12 15.25 -6.13
C ILE A 353 -2.38 16.57 -6.27
N LYS A 354 -1.26 16.58 -6.98
CA LYS A 354 -0.46 17.78 -7.23
C LYS A 354 -0.13 17.90 -8.72
#